data_e4a0b0bb91255594c918380d7031c412
#
_entry.id   e4a0b0bb91255594c918380d7031c412
#
_cell.length_a   1.000
_cell.length_b   1.000
_cell.length_c   1.000
_cell.angle_alpha   90.00
_cell.angle_beta   90.00
_cell.angle_gamma   90.00
#
_symmetry.space_group_name_H-M   'P 1'
#
loop_
_entity.id
_entity.type
_entity.pdbx_description
1 polymer ?
#
loop_
_entity_poly.entity_id
_entity_poly.type
_entity_poly.pdbx_seq_one_letter_code
_entity_poly.pdbx_strand_id
1 'polypeptide(L)'
;MLLLVEDQSFFNHPGVDVKEIVRVLRDYWLYDKPIRGASTLTQQLIKNTLLTREQTLSRKFNEVLMALLLESAFDKDFILNRYMNTVYLAQQGNKAIYGFEKGAKFYFNQPIGTLSAEEMATLVALVKGPDYYHPIKQAQRLAKRRQLVLTIYHKFEKIVK
;
A
#
# COMPACT_ATOMS: atom_id res chain seq x y z
N MET A 1 -9.03 -4.02 4.78
CA MET A 1 -7.83 -3.66 5.57
C MET A 1 -6.82 -2.86 4.75
N LEU A 2 -6.33 -3.32 3.59
CA LEU A 2 -5.36 -2.60 2.75
C LEU A 2 -5.79 -1.16 2.44
N LEU A 3 -6.98 -0.96 1.88
CA LEU A 3 -7.51 0.36 1.53
C LEU A 3 -7.56 1.34 2.71
N LEU A 4 -7.97 0.88 3.88
CA LEU A 4 -8.05 1.70 5.10
C LEU A 4 -6.69 2.29 5.53
N VAL A 5 -5.60 1.61 5.16
CA VAL A 5 -4.25 1.96 5.60
C VAL A 5 -3.45 2.70 4.53
N GLU A 6 -3.62 2.31 3.28
CA GLU A 6 -2.81 2.83 2.17
C GLU A 6 -3.55 3.87 1.32
N ASP A 7 -4.90 3.77 1.20
CA ASP A 7 -5.68 4.64 0.34
C ASP A 7 -7.17 4.60 0.71
N GLN A 8 -7.54 5.28 1.80
CA GLN A 8 -8.90 5.22 2.36
C GLN A 8 -9.96 5.77 1.39
N SER A 9 -9.59 6.70 0.53
CA SER A 9 -10.46 7.34 -0.46
C SER A 9 -10.37 6.70 -1.86
N PHE A 10 -9.78 5.50 -1.98
CA PHE A 10 -9.48 4.84 -3.26
C PHE A 10 -10.63 4.89 -4.28
N PHE A 11 -11.86 4.63 -3.86
CA PHE A 11 -13.04 4.66 -4.75
C PHE A 11 -13.55 6.06 -5.08
N ASN A 12 -13.00 7.12 -4.48
CA ASN A 12 -13.52 8.49 -4.57
C ASN A 12 -12.60 9.47 -5.34
N HIS A 13 -11.43 9.03 -5.80
CA HIS A 13 -10.50 9.86 -6.57
C HIS A 13 -10.15 9.22 -7.93
N PRO A 14 -9.77 10.01 -8.94
CA PRO A 14 -9.43 9.54 -10.29
C PRO A 14 -7.94 9.13 -10.43
N GLY A 15 -7.37 8.39 -9.48
CA GLY A 15 -5.98 7.96 -9.49
C GLY A 15 -5.04 8.83 -8.67
N VAL A 16 -5.42 10.06 -8.36
CA VAL A 16 -4.67 11.00 -7.52
C VAL A 16 -5.62 11.61 -6.50
N ASP A 17 -5.30 11.54 -5.22
CA ASP A 17 -6.08 12.16 -4.16
C ASP A 17 -5.55 13.57 -3.86
N VAL A 18 -6.13 14.56 -4.53
CA VAL A 18 -5.78 15.98 -4.35
C VAL A 18 -6.08 16.46 -2.93
N LYS A 19 -7.18 15.96 -2.31
CA LYS A 19 -7.56 16.34 -0.94
C LYS A 19 -6.51 15.87 0.06
N GLU A 20 -6.02 14.64 -0.12
CA GLU A 20 -4.98 14.08 0.72
C GLU A 20 -3.64 14.82 0.52
N ILE A 21 -3.29 15.19 -0.70
CA ILE A 21 -2.09 16.00 -0.99
C ILE A 21 -2.18 17.35 -0.26
N VAL A 22 -3.29 18.05 -0.39
CA VAL A 22 -3.51 19.35 0.29
C VAL A 22 -3.44 19.19 1.81
N ARG A 23 -4.04 18.12 2.37
CA ARG A 23 -3.97 17.81 3.80
C ARG A 23 -2.52 17.61 4.27
N VAL A 24 -1.75 16.81 3.55
CA VAL A 24 -0.34 16.52 3.89
C VAL A 24 0.52 17.79 3.80
N LEU A 25 0.32 18.62 2.79
CA LEU A 25 1.01 19.91 2.65
C LEU A 25 0.65 20.87 3.78
N ARG A 26 -0.64 20.99 4.11
CA ARG A 26 -1.10 21.78 5.26
C ARG A 26 -0.45 21.31 6.56
N ASP A 27 -0.44 20.00 6.81
CA ASP A 27 0.12 19.41 8.03
C ASP A 27 1.65 19.61 8.10
N TYR A 28 2.33 19.61 6.97
CA TYR A 28 3.74 19.99 6.88
C TYR A 28 3.98 21.45 7.25
N TRP A 29 3.22 22.38 6.66
CA TRP A 29 3.41 23.81 6.89
C TRP A 29 2.97 24.30 8.26
N LEU A 30 1.87 23.77 8.81
CA LEU A 30 1.30 24.23 10.07
C LEU A 30 1.79 23.46 11.30
N TYR A 31 2.18 22.20 11.14
CA TYR A 31 2.49 21.32 12.27
C TYR A 31 3.86 20.64 12.15
N ASP A 32 4.69 21.04 11.20
CA ASP A 32 6.04 20.47 10.93
C ASP A 32 6.04 18.94 10.82
N LYS A 33 4.94 18.36 10.30
CA LYS A 33 4.83 16.92 10.10
C LYS A 33 5.52 16.50 8.81
N PRO A 34 6.22 15.36 8.77
CA PRO A 34 6.88 14.91 7.55
C PRO A 34 5.88 14.62 6.44
N ILE A 35 6.21 14.98 5.19
CA ILE A 35 5.42 14.68 3.99
C ILE A 35 5.38 13.17 3.76
N ARG A 36 4.32 12.50 4.19
CA ARG A 36 4.16 11.05 4.08
C ARG A 36 2.71 10.66 3.76
N GLY A 37 2.54 9.61 2.97
CA GLY A 37 1.24 8.95 2.78
C GLY A 37 0.32 9.58 1.72
N ALA A 38 0.78 10.53 0.91
CA ALA A 38 -0.03 11.18 -0.11
C ALA A 38 -0.10 10.44 -1.46
N SER A 39 0.52 9.28 -1.61
CA SER A 39 0.45 8.51 -2.86
C SER A 39 -0.65 7.46 -2.80
N THR A 40 -1.52 7.46 -3.79
CA THR A 40 -2.62 6.50 -3.94
C THR A 40 -2.14 5.10 -4.30
N LEU A 41 -3.01 4.09 -4.18
CA LEU A 41 -2.73 2.72 -4.64
C LEU A 41 -2.45 2.66 -6.14
N THR A 42 -3.16 3.46 -6.95
CA THR A 42 -2.93 3.56 -8.39
C THR A 42 -1.54 4.10 -8.70
N GLN A 43 -1.10 5.15 -8.01
CA GLN A 43 0.26 5.67 -8.13
C GLN A 43 1.32 4.65 -7.69
N GLN A 44 1.05 3.90 -6.61
CA GLN A 44 1.94 2.83 -6.17
C GLN A 44 2.02 1.69 -7.20
N LEU A 45 0.91 1.32 -7.83
CA LEU A 45 0.88 0.33 -8.91
C LEU A 45 1.77 0.76 -10.09
N ILE A 46 1.57 1.98 -10.60
CA ILE A 46 2.38 2.57 -11.68
C ILE A 46 3.87 2.57 -11.31
N LYS A 47 4.20 3.11 -10.14
CA LYS A 47 5.58 3.17 -9.65
C LYS A 47 6.25 1.79 -9.62
N ASN A 48 5.53 0.77 -9.15
CA ASN A 48 6.09 -0.55 -8.92
C ASN A 48 6.20 -1.40 -10.19
N THR A 49 5.40 -1.10 -11.22
CA THR A 49 5.31 -1.93 -12.44
C THR A 49 5.91 -1.27 -13.68
N LEU A 50 5.89 0.05 -13.79
CA LEU A 50 6.19 0.76 -15.03
C LEU A 50 7.32 1.80 -14.90
N LEU A 51 7.69 2.21 -13.67
CA LEU A 51 8.67 3.27 -13.48
C LEU A 51 9.98 2.75 -12.87
N THR A 52 11.06 3.50 -13.12
CA THR A 52 12.37 3.26 -12.51
C THR A 52 12.36 3.61 -11.02
N ARG A 53 13.41 3.15 -10.29
CA ARG A 53 13.57 3.44 -8.84
C ARG A 53 14.12 4.85 -8.55
N GLU A 54 14.41 5.64 -9.57
CA GLU A 54 14.88 7.01 -9.42
C GLU A 54 13.87 7.88 -8.65
N GLN A 55 14.37 8.81 -7.85
CA GLN A 55 13.54 9.73 -7.06
C GLN A 55 13.63 11.14 -7.64
N THR A 56 13.09 11.35 -8.84
CA THR A 56 13.08 12.64 -9.53
C THR A 56 11.68 13.23 -9.59
N LEU A 57 11.58 14.57 -9.69
CA LEU A 57 10.30 15.25 -9.88
C LEU A 57 9.66 14.85 -11.23
N SER A 58 10.44 14.69 -12.28
CA SER A 58 9.97 14.22 -13.58
C SER A 58 9.32 12.84 -13.47
N ARG A 59 9.97 11.89 -12.77
CA ARG A 59 9.39 10.58 -12.52
C ARG A 59 8.06 10.69 -11.73
N LYS A 60 7.98 11.57 -10.73
CA LYS A 60 6.74 11.78 -9.96
C LYS A 60 5.63 12.38 -10.81
N PHE A 61 5.95 13.29 -11.71
CA PHE A 61 5.00 13.81 -12.68
C PHE A 61 4.46 12.73 -13.61
N ASN A 62 5.35 11.89 -14.17
CA ASN A 62 4.95 10.76 -15.01
C ASN A 62 4.07 9.76 -14.22
N GLU A 63 4.39 9.49 -12.96
CA GLU A 63 3.58 8.63 -12.07
C GLU A 63 2.15 9.17 -11.95
N VAL A 64 1.99 10.48 -11.72
CA VAL A 64 0.68 11.14 -11.62
C VAL A 64 -0.08 11.04 -12.94
N LEU A 65 0.55 11.41 -14.06
CA LEU A 65 -0.08 11.37 -15.37
C LEU A 65 -0.53 9.95 -15.75
N MET A 66 0.34 8.98 -15.56
CA MET A 66 0.02 7.57 -15.84
C MET A 66 -1.08 7.02 -14.92
N ALA A 67 -1.14 7.46 -13.66
CA ALA A 67 -2.21 7.06 -12.74
C ALA A 67 -3.58 7.59 -13.21
N LEU A 68 -3.64 8.84 -13.68
CA LEU A 68 -4.87 9.40 -14.27
C LEU A 68 -5.29 8.67 -15.54
N LEU A 69 -4.34 8.36 -16.43
CA LEU A 69 -4.60 7.60 -17.66
C LEU A 69 -5.09 6.18 -17.36
N LEU A 70 -4.48 5.49 -16.38
CA LEU A 70 -4.89 4.16 -15.98
C LEU A 70 -6.34 4.15 -15.48
N GLU A 71 -6.71 5.10 -14.64
CA GLU A 71 -8.07 5.23 -14.08
C GLU A 71 -9.11 5.69 -15.12
N SER A 72 -8.69 6.34 -16.21
CA SER A 72 -9.59 6.63 -17.33
C SER A 72 -9.88 5.43 -18.22
N ALA A 73 -8.99 4.42 -18.20
CA ALA A 73 -9.05 3.23 -19.05
C ALA A 73 -9.61 1.99 -18.35
N PHE A 74 -9.50 1.92 -17.02
CA PHE A 74 -9.85 0.74 -16.23
C PHE A 74 -10.62 1.13 -14.97
N ASP A 75 -11.54 0.28 -14.53
CA ASP A 75 -12.30 0.47 -13.31
C ASP A 75 -11.44 0.21 -12.04
N LYS A 76 -11.97 0.64 -10.92
CA LYS A 76 -11.32 0.52 -9.61
C LYS A 76 -11.06 -0.93 -9.20
N ASP A 77 -11.97 -1.83 -9.51
CA ASP A 77 -11.86 -3.24 -9.13
C ASP A 77 -10.74 -3.91 -9.93
N PHE A 78 -10.61 -3.60 -11.21
CA PHE A 78 -9.46 -4.04 -12.02
C PHE A 78 -8.14 -3.54 -11.45
N ILE A 79 -8.03 -2.25 -11.14
CA ILE A 79 -6.82 -1.63 -10.60
C ILE A 79 -6.46 -2.24 -9.25
N LEU A 80 -7.42 -2.40 -8.33
CA LEU A 80 -7.22 -3.02 -7.04
C LEU A 80 -6.76 -4.48 -7.18
N ASN A 81 -7.42 -5.25 -8.04
CA ASN A 81 -7.05 -6.63 -8.31
C ASN A 81 -5.62 -6.71 -8.87
N ARG A 82 -5.28 -5.84 -9.83
CA ARG A 82 -3.93 -5.77 -10.39
C ARG A 82 -2.89 -5.44 -9.33
N TYR A 83 -3.16 -4.46 -8.47
CA TYR A 83 -2.29 -4.13 -7.35
C TYR A 83 -2.07 -5.31 -6.41
N MET A 84 -3.15 -5.95 -5.96
CA MET A 84 -3.07 -7.10 -5.05
C MET A 84 -2.29 -8.28 -5.61
N ASN A 85 -2.24 -8.44 -6.93
CA ASN A 85 -1.48 -9.50 -7.59
C ASN A 85 -0.03 -9.13 -7.92
N THR A 86 0.33 -7.84 -7.92
CA THR A 86 1.67 -7.38 -8.37
C THR A 86 2.52 -6.72 -7.28
N VAL A 87 1.95 -6.41 -6.11
CA VAL A 87 2.71 -5.79 -5.03
C VAL A 87 3.83 -6.71 -4.54
N TYR A 88 5.04 -6.16 -4.42
CA TYR A 88 6.19 -6.89 -3.89
C TYR A 88 6.07 -7.08 -2.38
N LEU A 89 6.21 -8.32 -1.89
CA LEU A 89 6.03 -8.66 -0.47
C LEU A 89 7.24 -9.38 0.15
N ALA A 90 8.07 -10.04 -0.63
CA ALA A 90 9.22 -10.77 -0.12
C ALA A 90 10.27 -11.07 -1.18
N GLN A 91 11.46 -11.47 -0.70
CA GLN A 91 12.51 -12.08 -1.49
C GLN A 91 12.92 -13.41 -0.87
N GLN A 92 12.93 -14.47 -1.68
CA GLN A 92 13.42 -15.80 -1.29
C GLN A 92 14.58 -16.19 -2.22
N GLY A 93 15.79 -16.05 -1.74
CA GLY A 93 16.98 -16.20 -2.60
C GLY A 93 16.90 -15.23 -3.80
N ASN A 94 16.96 -15.77 -5.01
CA ASN A 94 16.84 -14.99 -6.24
C ASN A 94 15.39 -14.81 -6.74
N LYS A 95 14.39 -15.34 -6.00
CA LYS A 95 12.99 -15.28 -6.40
C LYS A 95 12.23 -14.24 -5.60
N ALA A 96 11.70 -13.21 -6.28
CA ALA A 96 10.82 -12.23 -5.68
C ALA A 96 9.39 -12.77 -5.56
N ILE A 97 8.73 -12.48 -4.44
CA ILE A 97 7.35 -12.88 -4.13
C ILE A 97 6.46 -11.66 -4.35
N TYR A 98 5.59 -11.76 -5.34
CA TYR A 98 4.63 -10.73 -5.71
C TYR A 98 3.20 -11.19 -5.46
N GLY A 99 2.37 -10.30 -4.93
CA GLY A 99 0.94 -10.49 -4.73
C GLY A 99 0.59 -11.15 -3.40
N PHE A 100 -0.61 -10.79 -2.93
CA PHE A 100 -1.09 -11.19 -1.61
C PHE A 100 -1.28 -12.69 -1.48
N GLU A 101 -1.77 -13.40 -2.52
CA GLU A 101 -1.96 -14.85 -2.48
C GLU A 101 -0.62 -15.58 -2.32
N LYS A 102 0.39 -15.19 -3.11
CA LYS A 102 1.73 -15.78 -2.99
C LYS A 102 2.40 -15.37 -1.68
N GLY A 103 2.15 -14.15 -1.19
CA GLY A 103 2.60 -13.70 0.12
C GLY A 103 1.99 -14.52 1.26
N ALA A 104 0.69 -14.79 1.23
CA ALA A 104 -0.01 -15.63 2.19
C ALA A 104 0.57 -17.04 2.24
N LYS A 105 0.77 -17.62 1.06
CA LYS A 105 1.40 -18.95 0.96
C LYS A 105 2.84 -18.96 1.46
N PHE A 106 3.61 -17.92 1.16
CA PHE A 106 5.02 -17.81 1.57
C PHE A 106 5.21 -17.64 3.07
N TYR A 107 4.44 -16.73 3.69
CA TYR A 107 4.61 -16.39 5.11
C TYR A 107 3.85 -17.31 6.06
N PHE A 108 2.69 -17.81 5.64
CA PHE A 108 1.75 -18.53 6.52
C PHE A 108 1.41 -19.94 6.03
N ASN A 109 1.86 -20.31 4.82
CA ASN A 109 1.54 -21.59 4.16
C ASN A 109 0.03 -21.83 4.00
N GLN A 110 -0.76 -20.75 3.87
CA GLN A 110 -2.23 -20.78 3.77
C GLN A 110 -2.73 -19.98 2.55
N PRO A 111 -3.94 -20.26 2.04
CA PRO A 111 -4.63 -19.39 1.10
C PRO A 111 -4.99 -18.05 1.76
N ILE A 112 -5.03 -16.96 1.00
CA ILE A 112 -5.35 -15.63 1.53
C ILE A 112 -6.71 -15.58 2.24
N GLY A 113 -7.70 -16.32 1.74
CA GLY A 113 -9.07 -16.34 2.30
C GLY A 113 -9.19 -16.99 3.67
N THR A 114 -8.17 -17.69 4.16
CA THR A 114 -8.15 -18.35 5.47
C THR A 114 -7.29 -17.63 6.51
N LEU A 115 -6.65 -16.53 6.12
CA LEU A 115 -5.79 -15.78 7.03
C LEU A 115 -6.59 -15.10 8.15
N SER A 116 -6.04 -15.14 9.37
CA SER A 116 -6.52 -14.34 10.50
C SER A 116 -6.33 -12.83 10.23
N ALA A 117 -6.98 -12.00 11.04
CA ALA A 117 -6.81 -10.54 10.94
C ALA A 117 -5.35 -10.12 11.18
N GLU A 118 -4.64 -10.78 12.11
CA GLU A 118 -3.23 -10.53 12.40
C GLU A 118 -2.31 -10.89 11.24
N GLU A 119 -2.56 -12.02 10.58
CA GLU A 119 -1.81 -12.46 9.41
C GLU A 119 -2.04 -11.54 8.23
N MET A 120 -3.30 -11.16 7.97
CA MET A 120 -3.64 -10.17 6.94
C MET A 120 -2.99 -8.80 7.24
N ALA A 121 -3.03 -8.35 8.50
CA ALA A 121 -2.39 -7.09 8.90
C ALA A 121 -0.87 -7.15 8.72
N THR A 122 -0.27 -8.32 8.87
CA THR A 122 1.17 -8.53 8.60
C THR A 122 1.48 -8.32 7.12
N LEU A 123 0.69 -8.92 6.21
CA LEU A 123 0.87 -8.70 4.77
C LEU A 123 0.68 -7.23 4.40
N VAL A 124 -0.35 -6.58 4.92
CA VAL A 124 -0.59 -5.14 4.70
C VAL A 124 0.56 -4.28 5.26
N ALA A 125 1.13 -4.65 6.40
CA ALA A 125 2.29 -3.94 6.95
C ALA A 125 3.52 -4.06 6.03
N LEU A 126 3.74 -5.21 5.40
CA LEU A 126 4.86 -5.48 4.50
C LEU A 126 4.77 -4.70 3.17
N VAL A 127 3.57 -4.36 2.70
CA VAL A 127 3.36 -3.54 1.49
C VAL A 127 4.16 -2.24 1.51
N LYS A 128 4.31 -1.62 2.68
CA LYS A 128 5.03 -0.35 2.83
C LYS A 128 6.52 -0.44 2.52
N GLY A 129 7.09 -1.64 2.59
CA GLY A 129 8.50 -1.92 2.29
C GLY A 129 8.94 -3.22 2.96
N PRO A 130 8.91 -4.35 2.24
CA PRO A 130 9.19 -5.67 2.82
C PRO A 130 10.60 -5.78 3.42
N ASP A 131 11.58 -5.11 2.82
CA ASP A 131 12.96 -5.11 3.34
C ASP A 131 13.06 -4.29 4.63
N TYR A 132 12.37 -3.15 4.70
CA TYR A 132 12.35 -2.29 5.90
C TYR A 132 11.57 -2.91 7.06
N TYR A 133 10.56 -3.72 6.77
CA TYR A 133 9.72 -4.46 7.74
C TYR A 133 10.01 -5.96 7.72
N HIS A 134 11.23 -6.35 7.39
CA HIS A 134 11.59 -7.76 7.24
C HIS A 134 11.28 -8.57 8.51
N PRO A 135 10.50 -9.66 8.45
CA PRO A 135 9.98 -10.38 9.62
C PRO A 135 11.05 -10.88 10.60
N ILE A 136 12.21 -11.27 10.08
CA ILE A 136 13.33 -11.76 10.91
C ILE A 136 14.24 -10.59 11.31
N LYS A 137 14.73 -9.81 10.33
CA LYS A 137 15.73 -8.77 10.57
C LYS A 137 15.17 -7.53 11.28
N GLN A 138 13.89 -7.25 11.14
CA GLN A 138 13.20 -6.05 11.63
C GLN A 138 11.87 -6.38 12.34
N ALA A 139 11.83 -7.49 13.09
CA ALA A 139 10.61 -8.03 13.70
C ALA A 139 9.86 -6.98 14.56
N GLN A 140 10.58 -6.17 15.34
CA GLN A 140 9.97 -5.12 16.16
C GLN A 140 9.31 -4.01 15.33
N ARG A 141 9.91 -3.62 14.18
CA ARG A 141 9.31 -2.63 13.27
C ARG A 141 8.06 -3.18 12.63
N LEU A 142 8.10 -4.44 12.18
CA LEU A 142 6.94 -5.13 11.63
C LEU A 142 5.81 -5.23 12.67
N ALA A 143 6.12 -5.64 13.90
CA ALA A 143 5.13 -5.75 14.96
C ALA A 143 4.44 -4.39 15.26
N LYS A 144 5.20 -3.30 15.34
CA LYS A 144 4.65 -1.94 15.53
C LYS A 144 3.75 -1.53 14.35
N ARG A 145 4.17 -1.80 13.11
CA ARG A 145 3.37 -1.47 11.91
C ARG A 145 2.13 -2.32 11.84
N ARG A 146 2.21 -3.63 12.10
CA ARG A 146 1.06 -4.54 12.18
C ARG A 146 0.04 -4.06 13.20
N GLN A 147 0.49 -3.68 14.41
CA GLN A 147 -0.38 -3.16 15.45
C GLN A 147 -1.11 -1.88 15.01
N LEU A 148 -0.44 -0.99 14.30
CA LEU A 148 -1.08 0.19 13.71
C LEU A 148 -2.18 -0.19 12.70
N VAL A 149 -1.89 -1.16 11.81
CA VAL A 149 -2.87 -1.66 10.83
C VAL A 149 -4.10 -2.24 11.52
N LEU A 150 -3.92 -3.06 12.56
CA LEU A 150 -5.01 -3.62 13.36
C LEU A 150 -5.83 -2.54 14.09
N THR A 151 -5.16 -1.54 14.65
CA THR A 151 -5.83 -0.42 15.33
C THR A 151 -6.75 0.35 14.36
N ILE A 152 -6.27 0.64 13.16
CA ILE A 152 -7.06 1.31 12.12
C ILE A 152 -8.24 0.43 11.70
N TYR A 153 -8.00 -0.85 11.48
CA TYR A 153 -9.02 -1.81 11.07
C TYR A 153 -10.14 -1.94 12.11
N HIS A 154 -9.81 -2.17 13.37
CA HIS A 154 -10.81 -2.31 14.44
C HIS A 154 -11.55 -1.00 14.74
N LYS A 155 -10.90 0.16 14.58
CA LYS A 155 -11.58 1.44 14.69
C LYS A 155 -12.65 1.57 13.61
N PHE A 156 -12.36 1.15 12.38
CA PHE A 156 -13.32 1.19 11.28
C PHE A 156 -14.48 0.21 11.50
N GLU A 157 -14.21 -1.01 11.95
CA GLU A 157 -15.28 -1.99 12.28
C GLU A 157 -16.28 -1.47 13.30
N LYS A 158 -15.82 -0.67 14.29
CA LYS A 158 -16.68 -0.05 15.30
C LYS A 158 -17.55 1.08 14.79
N ILE A 159 -17.16 1.71 13.67
CA ILE A 159 -17.92 2.82 13.06
C ILE A 159 -19.02 2.27 12.14
N VAL A 160 -18.79 1.09 11.55
CA VAL A 160 -19.71 0.48 10.57
C VAL A 160 -20.76 -0.43 11.24
N LYS A 161 -20.53 -0.85 12.48
CA LYS A 161 -21.54 -1.56 13.33
C LYS A 161 -22.40 -0.57 14.10
#